data_84d161fd318222e8ec526b72a6dba8f1
#
_entry.id   84d161fd318222e8ec526b72a6dba8f1
#
_cell.length_a   1.000
_cell.length_b   1.000
_cell.length_c   1.000
_cell.angle_alpha   90.00
_cell.angle_beta   90.00
_cell.angle_gamma   90.00
#
_symmetry.space_group_name_H-M   'P 1'
#
loop_
_entity.id
_entity.type
_entity.pdbx_description
1 polymer ?
#
loop_
_entity_poly.entity_id
_entity_poly.type
_entity_poly.pdbx_seq_one_letter_code
_entity_poly.pdbx_strand_id
1 'polypeptide(L)'
;MNYYAHTVEDKGPDEWQSLEEHLYNVGKLAAKFSGVFNATEWGSVIGRLHDIGKYRSEFQEKLVKQSSRRVDHKGVGAKLAYEKLENPGKLISYCIAGHHGGLPNGGYSSMSGGTTLKELIEQAVDLPEGQSILSNIDIPELPFQPRDAFQLTFFVRMLFSALVDADFLDTEAFLDPQKTKYRRSGPSLEVLQEKLEAKLASFTVESRINHLRAEILDHSIKQANLNPGLFTLTVPTGGGKTVTSMAFALKHALKHGLRRIVYVIPYTSIIEQNAKVFRDIFPLDTVVEHHSNFDQGVFGEDKDQFGSGLRHRLACENWDSPVIVTTNVQFFESLYAAKPSRCRKLHNLAGSVIILDEAQMLPV
;
A
#
# COMPACT_ATOMS: atom_id res chain seq x y z
N MET A 1 34.91 -1.14 6.72
CA MET A 1 34.09 -1.67 7.85
C MET A 1 32.77 -2.11 7.23
N ASN A 2 32.30 -3.31 7.50
CA ASN A 2 31.02 -3.76 6.96
C ASN A 2 29.90 -3.23 7.88
N TYR A 3 28.84 -2.67 7.30
CA TYR A 3 27.67 -2.18 8.01
C TYR A 3 26.47 -3.06 7.70
N TYR A 4 25.67 -3.39 8.70
CA TYR A 4 24.57 -4.33 8.60
C TYR A 4 23.22 -3.64 8.91
N ALA A 5 22.19 -4.06 8.18
CA ALA A 5 20.81 -3.62 8.40
C ALA A 5 20.08 -4.57 9.36
N HIS A 6 20.21 -5.88 9.13
CA HIS A 6 19.53 -6.93 9.88
C HIS A 6 20.46 -8.08 10.20
N THR A 7 20.26 -8.68 11.37
CA THR A 7 20.95 -9.90 11.82
C THR A 7 20.04 -11.11 11.64
N VAL A 8 20.62 -12.29 11.45
CA VAL A 8 19.90 -13.57 11.48
C VAL A 8 20.25 -14.25 12.78
N GLU A 9 19.25 -14.78 13.50
CA GLU A 9 19.43 -15.51 14.74
C GLU A 9 20.33 -16.72 14.51
N ASP A 10 21.24 -16.97 15.43
CA ASP A 10 22.23 -18.06 15.39
C ASP A 10 23.19 -18.06 14.17
N LYS A 11 23.27 -16.95 13.41
CA LYS A 11 24.15 -16.79 12.27
C LYS A 11 25.21 -15.70 12.51
N GLY A 12 26.35 -15.85 11.83
CA GLY A 12 27.42 -14.85 11.88
C GLY A 12 27.22 -13.69 10.88
N PRO A 13 28.10 -12.67 10.95
CA PRO A 13 28.04 -11.48 10.08
C PRO A 13 28.05 -11.77 8.58
N ASP A 14 28.60 -12.90 8.15
CA ASP A 14 28.63 -13.30 6.73
C ASP A 14 27.24 -13.63 6.16
N GLU A 15 26.28 -13.91 7.04
CA GLU A 15 24.88 -14.20 6.69
C GLU A 15 23.92 -13.05 7.07
N TRP A 16 24.44 -11.90 7.50
CA TRP A 16 23.66 -10.74 7.84
C TRP A 16 23.43 -9.86 6.61
N GLN A 17 22.27 -9.19 6.56
CA GLN A 17 21.98 -8.27 5.47
C GLN A 17 22.87 -7.03 5.55
N SER A 18 23.58 -6.71 4.47
CA SER A 18 24.35 -5.48 4.41
C SER A 18 23.42 -4.26 4.39
N LEU A 19 23.84 -3.18 5.05
CA LEU A 19 23.05 -1.93 5.08
C LEU A 19 22.95 -1.31 3.69
N GLU A 20 23.99 -1.36 2.89
CA GLU A 20 24.00 -0.84 1.53
C GLU A 20 22.98 -1.55 0.64
N GLU A 21 22.94 -2.89 0.68
CA GLU A 21 21.99 -3.69 -0.06
C GLU A 21 20.55 -3.40 0.36
N HIS A 22 20.26 -3.34 1.67
CA HIS A 22 18.95 -2.98 2.20
C HIS A 22 18.47 -1.62 1.70
N LEU A 23 19.30 -0.58 1.87
CA LEU A 23 18.96 0.77 1.43
C LEU A 23 18.73 0.84 -0.08
N TYR A 24 19.54 0.13 -0.87
CA TYR A 24 19.36 0.04 -2.32
C TYR A 24 18.04 -0.65 -2.69
N ASN A 25 17.77 -1.80 -2.12
CA ASN A 25 16.55 -2.58 -2.40
C ASN A 25 15.29 -1.82 -2.00
N VAL A 26 15.27 -1.25 -0.79
CA VAL A 26 14.13 -0.43 -0.32
C VAL A 26 13.95 0.80 -1.21
N GLY A 27 15.05 1.47 -1.60
CA GLY A 27 15.00 2.58 -2.55
C GLY A 27 14.38 2.18 -3.90
N LYS A 28 14.77 1.03 -4.44
CA LYS A 28 14.24 0.48 -5.70
C LYS A 28 12.75 0.10 -5.60
N LEU A 29 12.35 -0.55 -4.51
CA LEU A 29 10.95 -0.93 -4.29
C LEU A 29 10.06 0.31 -4.08
N ALA A 30 10.49 1.25 -3.23
CA ALA A 30 9.75 2.47 -2.97
C ALA A 30 9.62 3.35 -4.24
N ALA A 31 10.66 3.41 -5.07
CA ALA A 31 10.63 4.06 -6.38
C ALA A 31 9.59 3.43 -7.31
N LYS A 32 9.55 2.09 -7.38
CA LYS A 32 8.54 1.34 -8.15
C LYS A 32 7.12 1.64 -7.67
N PHE A 33 6.90 1.66 -6.35
CA PHE A 33 5.58 1.89 -5.76
C PHE A 33 5.11 3.32 -5.96
N SER A 34 5.97 4.30 -5.75
CA SER A 34 5.65 5.71 -5.92
C SER A 34 5.59 6.16 -7.39
N GLY A 35 6.19 5.41 -8.30
CA GLY A 35 6.13 5.66 -9.74
C GLY A 35 4.70 5.66 -10.30
N VAL A 36 3.77 4.93 -9.64
CA VAL A 36 2.35 4.90 -10.04
C VAL A 36 1.66 6.26 -9.93
N PHE A 37 2.15 7.11 -9.03
CA PHE A 37 1.67 8.49 -8.86
C PHE A 37 2.76 9.53 -9.21
N ASN A 38 3.63 9.18 -10.17
CA ASN A 38 4.67 10.03 -10.75
C ASN A 38 5.71 10.55 -9.75
N ALA A 39 6.04 9.77 -8.71
CA ALA A 39 6.95 10.15 -7.64
C ALA A 39 8.13 9.15 -7.48
N THR A 40 8.62 8.58 -8.59
CA THR A 40 9.70 7.57 -8.61
C THR A 40 10.94 8.05 -7.85
N GLU A 41 11.40 9.27 -8.11
CA GLU A 41 12.60 9.83 -7.50
C GLU A 41 12.40 10.04 -5.99
N TRP A 42 11.23 10.51 -5.56
CA TRP A 42 10.86 10.60 -4.16
C TRP A 42 10.96 9.26 -3.44
N GLY A 43 10.40 8.20 -4.06
CA GLY A 43 10.49 6.84 -3.53
C GLY A 43 11.92 6.36 -3.41
N SER A 44 12.75 6.61 -4.43
CA SER A 44 14.17 6.27 -4.40
C SER A 44 14.89 6.96 -3.24
N VAL A 45 14.69 8.25 -3.08
CA VAL A 45 15.36 9.06 -2.05
C VAL A 45 14.94 8.62 -0.65
N ILE A 46 13.64 8.50 -0.37
CA ILE A 46 13.19 8.10 0.96
C ILE A 46 13.67 6.70 1.34
N GLY A 47 13.66 5.75 0.39
CA GLY A 47 14.14 4.39 0.66
C GLY A 47 15.64 4.32 0.90
N ARG A 48 16.44 5.12 0.18
CA ARG A 48 17.89 5.18 0.38
C ARG A 48 18.31 5.90 1.67
N LEU A 49 17.45 6.73 2.25
CA LEU A 49 17.76 7.52 3.44
C LEU A 49 17.11 7.02 4.73
N HIS A 50 16.08 6.14 4.65
CA HIS A 50 15.25 5.84 5.83
C HIS A 50 16.06 5.27 7.01
N ASP A 51 17.01 4.42 6.74
CA ASP A 51 17.83 3.71 7.72
C ASP A 51 19.32 4.12 7.72
N ILE A 52 19.66 5.25 7.11
CA ILE A 52 21.04 5.74 7.04
C ILE A 52 21.68 5.93 8.41
N GLY A 53 20.88 6.16 9.46
CA GLY A 53 21.37 6.24 10.85
C GLY A 53 21.95 4.93 11.39
N LYS A 54 21.71 3.81 10.71
CA LYS A 54 22.36 2.52 11.02
C LYS A 54 23.86 2.50 10.71
N TYR A 55 24.40 3.45 9.92
CA TYR A 55 25.87 3.60 9.74
C TYR A 55 26.60 4.01 11.02
N ARG A 56 25.90 4.50 12.04
CA ARG A 56 26.53 4.87 13.31
C ARG A 56 27.18 3.67 13.99
N SER A 57 28.39 3.89 14.54
CA SER A 57 29.15 2.87 15.27
C SER A 57 28.37 2.25 16.43
N GLU A 58 27.63 3.09 17.19
CA GLU A 58 26.83 2.61 18.32
C GLU A 58 25.69 1.68 17.89
N PHE A 59 25.13 1.90 16.68
CA PHE A 59 24.11 1.00 16.14
C PHE A 59 24.74 -0.32 15.72
N GLN A 60 25.87 -0.29 15.04
CA GLN A 60 26.59 -1.51 14.61
C GLN A 60 27.10 -2.32 15.81
N GLU A 61 27.64 -1.66 16.84
CA GLU A 61 28.02 -2.34 18.07
C GLU A 61 26.84 -3.02 18.76
N LYS A 62 25.66 -2.36 18.75
CA LYS A 62 24.43 -2.95 19.29
C LYS A 62 24.07 -4.23 18.54
N LEU A 63 24.14 -4.26 17.19
CA LEU A 63 23.87 -5.44 16.39
C LEU A 63 24.86 -6.57 16.69
N VAL A 64 26.16 -6.27 16.66
CA VAL A 64 27.21 -7.27 16.90
C VAL A 64 27.14 -7.86 18.31
N LYS A 65 26.87 -7.01 19.33
CA LYS A 65 26.76 -7.44 20.74
C LYS A 65 25.37 -7.99 21.09
N GLN A 66 24.43 -8.01 20.14
CA GLN A 66 23.02 -8.40 20.35
C GLN A 66 22.39 -7.71 21.57
N SER A 67 22.72 -6.42 21.77
CA SER A 67 22.31 -5.66 22.93
C SER A 67 20.87 -5.17 22.81
N SER A 68 20.10 -5.23 23.90
CA SER A 68 18.74 -4.67 23.98
C SER A 68 18.68 -3.13 24.05
N ARG A 69 19.86 -2.43 24.09
CA ARG A 69 19.93 -0.97 24.15
C ARG A 69 19.23 -0.36 22.94
N ARG A 70 18.36 0.62 23.18
CA ARG A 70 17.75 1.38 22.09
C ARG A 70 18.74 2.42 21.56
N VAL A 71 19.04 2.37 20.25
CA VAL A 71 19.83 3.38 19.54
C VAL A 71 18.91 3.99 18.49
N ASP A 72 18.69 5.30 18.55
CA ASP A 72 17.90 6.00 17.54
C ASP A 72 18.71 6.06 16.23
N HIS A 73 18.10 5.65 15.15
CA HIS A 73 18.66 5.70 13.80
C HIS A 73 17.74 6.47 12.82
N LYS A 74 16.43 6.50 13.08
CA LYS A 74 15.44 7.16 12.22
C LYS A 74 15.53 8.68 12.27
N GLY A 75 15.80 9.26 13.45
CA GLY A 75 15.98 10.69 13.62
C GLY A 75 17.15 11.23 12.81
N VAL A 76 18.22 10.45 12.70
CA VAL A 76 19.44 10.82 11.95
C VAL A 76 19.13 11.03 10.47
N GLY A 77 18.47 10.07 9.83
CA GLY A 77 18.09 10.18 8.41
C GLY A 77 17.09 11.30 8.17
N ALA A 78 16.12 11.47 9.09
CA ALA A 78 15.15 12.56 9.01
C ALA A 78 15.82 13.95 9.11
N LYS A 79 16.76 14.11 10.05
CA LYS A 79 17.55 15.36 10.21
C LYS A 79 18.35 15.67 8.95
N LEU A 80 19.08 14.67 8.45
CA LEU A 80 19.90 14.82 7.25
C LEU A 80 19.07 15.27 6.04
N ALA A 81 17.90 14.64 5.81
CA ALA A 81 16.99 15.02 4.75
C ALA A 81 16.46 16.44 4.93
N TYR A 82 16.04 16.78 6.14
CA TYR A 82 15.47 18.09 6.48
C TYR A 82 16.46 19.25 6.22
N GLU A 83 17.73 19.06 6.59
CA GLU A 83 18.75 20.10 6.49
C GLU A 83 19.38 20.23 5.08
N LYS A 84 19.41 19.14 4.32
CA LYS A 84 20.20 19.08 3.07
C LYS A 84 19.38 19.05 1.80
N LEU A 85 18.10 18.64 1.82
CA LEU A 85 17.27 18.48 0.64
C LEU A 85 16.21 19.60 0.47
N GLU A 86 16.46 20.79 1.01
CA GLU A 86 15.58 21.96 0.89
C GLU A 86 14.11 21.68 1.26
N ASN A 87 13.14 22.18 0.47
CA ASN A 87 11.72 21.97 0.73
C ASN A 87 11.25 20.51 0.60
N PRO A 88 11.70 19.74 -0.43
CA PRO A 88 11.44 18.30 -0.46
C PRO A 88 11.91 17.55 0.78
N GLY A 89 13.06 17.94 1.34
CA GLY A 89 13.60 17.33 2.55
C GLY A 89 12.65 17.39 3.75
N LYS A 90 11.86 18.47 3.88
CA LYS A 90 10.85 18.60 4.94
C LYS A 90 9.75 17.51 4.82
N LEU A 91 9.30 17.21 3.60
CA LEU A 91 8.30 16.18 3.36
C LEU A 91 8.88 14.77 3.55
N ILE A 92 10.10 14.55 3.05
CA ILE A 92 10.86 13.30 3.18
C ILE A 92 11.11 12.96 4.64
N SER A 93 11.44 13.96 5.46
CA SER A 93 11.72 13.78 6.89
C SER A 93 10.56 13.17 7.67
N TYR A 94 9.31 13.53 7.34
CA TYR A 94 8.13 12.88 7.95
C TYR A 94 8.08 11.38 7.69
N CYS A 95 8.36 10.98 6.45
CA CYS A 95 8.38 9.56 6.08
C CYS A 95 9.47 8.81 6.84
N ILE A 96 10.70 9.36 6.84
CA ILE A 96 11.84 8.73 7.50
C ILE A 96 11.64 8.66 9.02
N ALA A 97 11.24 9.75 9.65
CA ALA A 97 11.01 9.77 11.11
C ALA A 97 9.91 8.79 11.54
N GLY A 98 8.94 8.55 10.66
CA GLY A 98 7.75 7.76 10.95
C GLY A 98 7.86 6.26 10.68
N HIS A 99 8.84 5.76 9.91
CA HIS A 99 8.78 4.42 9.31
C HIS A 99 8.65 3.26 10.32
N HIS A 100 9.15 3.40 11.55
CA HIS A 100 8.94 2.43 12.62
C HIS A 100 7.74 2.72 13.52
N GLY A 101 7.49 4.00 13.82
CA GLY A 101 6.54 4.40 14.89
C GLY A 101 5.22 4.98 14.36
N GLY A 102 5.18 5.36 13.13
CA GLY A 102 4.09 6.09 12.48
C GLY A 102 4.44 7.55 12.21
N LEU A 103 3.73 8.15 11.26
CA LEU A 103 3.94 9.55 10.88
C LEU A 103 3.84 10.46 12.10
N PRO A 104 4.90 11.22 12.42
CA PRO A 104 4.87 12.14 13.56
C PRO A 104 3.97 13.35 13.25
N ASN A 105 3.52 14.02 14.30
CA ASN A 105 2.86 15.30 14.16
C ASN A 105 3.88 16.43 13.87
N GLY A 106 3.41 17.52 13.26
CA GLY A 106 4.16 18.77 13.16
C GLY A 106 4.04 19.60 14.46
N GLY A 107 4.79 20.70 14.54
CA GLY A 107 4.74 21.62 15.68
C GLY A 107 5.46 21.13 16.92
N TYR A 108 4.88 21.35 18.09
CA TYR A 108 5.45 21.01 19.40
C TYR A 108 4.60 19.97 20.13
N SER A 109 5.23 19.11 20.93
CA SER A 109 4.56 18.06 21.71
C SER A 109 3.52 18.59 22.69
N SER A 110 3.72 19.79 23.24
CA SER A 110 2.74 20.49 24.09
C SER A 110 1.39 20.72 23.36
N MET A 111 1.37 20.72 22.03
CA MET A 111 0.18 20.92 21.20
C MET A 111 -0.41 19.61 20.68
N SER A 112 0.40 18.56 20.54
CA SER A 112 0.03 17.31 19.84
C SER A 112 -0.09 16.09 20.77
N GLY A 113 0.36 16.19 22.01
CA GLY A 113 0.34 15.08 22.97
C GLY A 113 1.34 13.94 22.66
N GLY A 114 2.28 14.13 21.74
CA GLY A 114 3.30 13.14 21.37
C GLY A 114 4.53 13.79 20.74
N THR A 115 5.60 13.02 20.55
CA THR A 115 6.84 13.50 19.93
C THR A 115 6.59 13.98 18.50
N THR A 116 7.02 15.18 18.19
CA THR A 116 6.86 15.82 16.88
C THR A 116 8.09 15.62 16.01
N LEU A 117 7.94 15.82 14.69
CA LEU A 117 9.08 15.80 13.77
C LEU A 117 10.17 16.78 14.21
N LYS A 118 9.80 17.98 14.64
CA LYS A 118 10.76 19.00 15.07
C LYS A 118 11.61 18.51 16.24
N GLU A 119 10.98 17.95 17.27
CA GLU A 119 11.68 17.40 18.44
C GLU A 119 12.57 16.22 18.09
N LEU A 120 12.11 15.34 17.16
CA LEU A 120 12.93 14.22 16.65
C LEU A 120 14.19 14.71 15.94
N ILE A 121 14.08 15.76 15.13
CA ILE A 121 15.21 16.37 14.43
C ILE A 121 16.17 17.05 15.39
N GLU A 122 15.65 17.84 16.36
CA GLU A 122 16.46 18.55 17.37
C GLU A 122 17.25 17.60 18.29
N GLN A 123 16.70 16.41 18.58
CA GLN A 123 17.35 15.40 19.41
C GLN A 123 18.29 14.47 18.62
N ALA A 124 18.16 14.44 17.28
CA ALA A 124 18.97 13.56 16.44
C ALA A 124 20.43 14.05 16.37
N VAL A 125 21.36 13.10 16.42
CA VAL A 125 22.79 13.37 16.23
C VAL A 125 23.12 13.50 14.74
N ASP A 126 24.21 14.19 14.44
CA ASP A 126 24.73 14.32 13.08
C ASP A 126 25.37 13.01 12.61
N LEU A 127 25.35 12.80 11.31
CA LEU A 127 26.03 11.70 10.63
C LEU A 127 27.03 12.28 9.64
N PRO A 128 28.32 12.46 10.00
CA PRO A 128 29.33 13.03 9.10
C PRO A 128 29.46 12.25 7.78
N GLU A 129 29.40 10.92 7.85
CA GLU A 129 29.50 10.04 6.68
C GLU A 129 28.29 10.12 5.76
N GLY A 130 27.16 10.59 6.26
CA GLY A 130 25.91 10.76 5.49
C GLY A 130 26.02 11.78 4.36
N GLN A 131 26.98 12.72 4.44
CA GLN A 131 27.19 13.72 3.41
C GLN A 131 27.67 13.11 2.08
N SER A 132 28.49 12.05 2.12
CA SER A 132 28.95 11.34 0.91
C SER A 132 27.81 10.59 0.20
N ILE A 133 26.79 10.16 0.95
CA ILE A 133 25.62 9.46 0.39
C ILE A 133 24.70 10.46 -0.33
N LEU A 134 24.57 11.66 0.22
CA LEU A 134 23.78 12.74 -0.38
C LEU A 134 24.36 13.31 -1.67
N SER A 135 25.69 13.24 -1.86
CA SER A 135 26.31 13.75 -3.08
C SER A 135 25.83 13.07 -4.38
N ASN A 136 25.19 11.91 -4.24
CA ASN A 136 24.62 11.12 -5.33
C ASN A 136 23.08 11.08 -5.32
N ILE A 137 22.43 12.05 -4.64
CA ILE A 137 20.97 12.13 -4.56
C ILE A 137 20.54 13.44 -5.22
N ASP A 138 19.80 13.32 -6.31
CA ASP A 138 19.11 14.45 -6.92
C ASP A 138 17.91 14.86 -6.05
N ILE A 139 17.71 16.17 -5.89
CA ILE A 139 16.56 16.70 -5.14
C ILE A 139 15.31 16.54 -6.02
N PRO A 140 14.30 15.75 -5.60
CA PRO A 140 13.15 15.48 -6.45
C PRO A 140 12.20 16.69 -6.50
N GLU A 141 11.64 16.94 -7.69
CA GLU A 141 10.59 17.93 -7.86
C GLU A 141 9.21 17.36 -7.54
N LEU A 142 8.29 18.22 -7.07
CA LEU A 142 6.91 17.80 -6.85
C LEU A 142 6.24 17.43 -8.18
N PRO A 143 5.58 16.25 -8.27
CA PRO A 143 4.95 15.82 -9.53
C PRO A 143 3.63 16.56 -9.83
N PHE A 144 3.26 17.55 -9.02
CA PHE A 144 2.06 18.37 -9.18
C PHE A 144 2.23 19.73 -8.51
N GLN A 145 1.39 20.69 -8.89
CA GLN A 145 1.27 21.98 -8.20
C GLN A 145 0.26 21.85 -7.05
N PRO A 146 0.71 21.95 -5.78
CA PRO A 146 -0.20 21.79 -4.64
C PRO A 146 -1.15 22.99 -4.53
N ARG A 147 -2.44 22.72 -4.37
CA ARG A 147 -3.47 23.74 -4.19
C ARG A 147 -3.64 24.13 -2.72
N ASP A 148 -3.34 23.20 -1.81
CA ASP A 148 -3.51 23.35 -0.37
C ASP A 148 -2.58 22.43 0.43
N ALA A 149 -2.57 22.60 1.74
CA ALA A 149 -1.78 21.77 2.65
C ALA A 149 -2.27 20.31 2.72
N PHE A 150 -3.56 20.05 2.43
CA PHE A 150 -4.11 18.70 2.45
C PHE A 150 -3.46 17.83 1.36
N GLN A 151 -3.29 18.37 0.13
CA GLN A 151 -2.66 17.64 -0.94
C GLN A 151 -1.21 17.27 -0.62
N LEU A 152 -0.44 18.18 -0.01
CA LEU A 152 0.92 17.87 0.45
C LEU A 152 0.93 16.80 1.56
N THR A 153 0.02 16.91 2.52
CA THR A 153 -0.12 15.94 3.61
C THR A 153 -0.49 14.55 3.07
N PHE A 154 -1.40 14.49 2.09
CA PHE A 154 -1.80 13.24 1.46
C PHE A 154 -0.66 12.64 0.62
N PHE A 155 0.09 13.47 -0.09
CA PHE A 155 1.28 13.06 -0.83
C PHE A 155 2.34 12.43 0.10
N VAL A 156 2.61 13.04 1.26
CA VAL A 156 3.49 12.46 2.29
C VAL A 156 2.97 11.08 2.74
N ARG A 157 1.65 10.92 2.94
CA ARG A 157 1.06 9.61 3.29
C ARG A 157 1.25 8.57 2.20
N MET A 158 1.12 8.95 0.93
CA MET A 158 1.37 8.08 -0.21
C MET A 158 2.83 7.62 -0.26
N LEU A 159 3.78 8.55 -0.10
CA LEU A 159 5.21 8.26 -0.03
C LEU A 159 5.55 7.37 1.19
N PHE A 160 4.98 7.69 2.35
CA PHE A 160 5.15 6.91 3.56
C PHE A 160 4.66 5.48 3.39
N SER A 161 3.52 5.29 2.74
CA SER A 161 2.99 3.98 2.40
C SER A 161 3.96 3.19 1.50
N ALA A 162 4.50 3.83 0.47
CA ALA A 162 5.47 3.22 -0.43
C ALA A 162 6.76 2.83 0.31
N LEU A 163 7.26 3.70 1.18
CA LEU A 163 8.45 3.42 2.00
C LEU A 163 8.23 2.23 2.94
N VAL A 164 7.20 2.29 3.77
CA VAL A 164 7.00 1.25 4.80
C VAL A 164 6.68 -0.11 4.18
N ASP A 165 5.97 -0.16 3.07
CA ASP A 165 5.74 -1.43 2.38
C ASP A 165 7.03 -1.97 1.75
N ALA A 166 7.86 -1.12 1.16
CA ALA A 166 9.17 -1.48 0.60
C ALA A 166 10.12 -2.03 1.68
N ASP A 167 10.22 -1.37 2.82
CA ASP A 167 11.03 -1.79 3.96
C ASP A 167 10.57 -3.15 4.53
N PHE A 168 9.26 -3.32 4.75
CA PHE A 168 8.70 -4.60 5.20
C PHE A 168 8.95 -5.73 4.21
N LEU A 169 8.82 -5.48 2.90
CA LEU A 169 9.00 -6.50 1.87
C LEU A 169 10.47 -6.90 1.69
N ASP A 170 11.41 -5.95 1.75
CA ASP A 170 12.84 -6.27 1.69
C ASP A 170 13.30 -7.04 2.92
N THR A 171 12.88 -6.59 4.11
CA THR A 171 13.17 -7.30 5.38
C THR A 171 12.58 -8.71 5.38
N GLU A 172 11.33 -8.88 4.91
CA GLU A 172 10.71 -10.20 4.78
C GLU A 172 11.45 -11.08 3.77
N ALA A 173 11.83 -10.53 2.62
CA ALA A 173 12.56 -11.28 1.59
C ALA A 173 13.91 -11.79 2.09
N PHE A 174 14.58 -11.04 2.94
CA PHE A 174 15.84 -11.42 3.57
C PHE A 174 15.64 -12.45 4.70
N LEU A 175 14.74 -12.19 5.65
CA LEU A 175 14.55 -13.02 6.85
C LEU A 175 13.72 -14.28 6.59
N ASP A 176 12.75 -14.23 5.67
CA ASP A 176 11.83 -15.33 5.33
C ASP A 176 11.60 -15.45 3.82
N PRO A 177 12.57 -15.92 3.05
CA PRO A 177 12.44 -16.07 1.60
C PRO A 177 11.30 -17.01 1.18
N GLN A 178 10.88 -17.94 2.06
CA GLN A 178 9.78 -18.85 1.78
C GLN A 178 8.44 -18.10 1.81
N LYS A 179 8.25 -17.22 2.77
CA LYS A 179 7.06 -16.37 2.88
C LYS A 179 6.89 -15.46 1.66
N THR A 180 7.98 -14.90 1.15
CA THR A 180 7.98 -14.05 -0.06
C THR A 180 7.43 -14.77 -1.29
N LYS A 181 7.58 -16.09 -1.42
CA LYS A 181 7.02 -16.87 -2.53
C LYS A 181 5.48 -16.85 -2.57
N TYR A 182 4.83 -16.59 -1.45
CA TYR A 182 3.37 -16.47 -1.36
C TYR A 182 2.86 -15.07 -1.70
N ARG A 183 3.74 -14.05 -1.78
CA ARG A 183 3.39 -12.70 -2.25
C ARG A 183 3.38 -12.66 -3.77
N ARG A 184 2.37 -13.25 -4.38
CA ARG A 184 2.17 -13.21 -5.83
C ARG A 184 0.98 -12.31 -6.13
N SER A 185 1.16 -11.37 -7.06
CA SER A 185 0.04 -10.73 -7.73
C SER A 185 -0.81 -11.81 -8.41
N GLY A 186 -2.11 -11.70 -8.28
CA GLY A 186 -3.06 -12.61 -8.93
C GLY A 186 -2.98 -12.56 -10.47
N PRO A 187 -3.95 -13.16 -11.17
CA PRO A 187 -4.04 -13.07 -12.62
C PRO A 187 -4.23 -11.62 -13.08
N SER A 188 -3.88 -11.36 -14.33
CA SER A 188 -4.04 -10.01 -14.91
C SER A 188 -5.52 -9.62 -15.08
N LEU A 189 -5.79 -8.31 -15.22
CA LEU A 189 -7.17 -7.83 -15.41
C LEU A 189 -7.78 -8.31 -16.72
N GLU A 190 -6.97 -8.60 -17.74
CA GLU A 190 -7.42 -9.19 -19.00
C GLU A 190 -8.04 -10.57 -18.77
N VAL A 191 -7.37 -11.42 -18.00
CA VAL A 191 -7.90 -12.76 -17.63
C VAL A 191 -9.20 -12.62 -16.85
N LEU A 192 -9.31 -11.62 -15.95
CA LEU A 192 -10.55 -11.39 -15.22
C LEU A 192 -11.67 -10.90 -16.14
N GLN A 193 -11.35 -10.05 -17.11
CA GLN A 193 -12.32 -9.59 -18.11
C GLN A 193 -12.87 -10.76 -18.91
N GLU A 194 -12.00 -11.66 -19.40
CA GLU A 194 -12.42 -12.88 -20.14
C GLU A 194 -13.35 -13.76 -19.31
N LYS A 195 -13.02 -13.98 -18.02
CA LYS A 195 -13.85 -14.77 -17.11
C LYS A 195 -15.21 -14.13 -16.87
N LEU A 196 -15.23 -12.82 -16.67
CA LEU A 196 -16.48 -12.09 -16.48
C LEU A 196 -17.34 -12.13 -17.76
N GLU A 197 -16.77 -11.91 -18.94
CA GLU A 197 -17.47 -11.99 -20.23
C GLU A 197 -18.07 -13.38 -20.47
N ALA A 198 -17.32 -14.45 -20.19
CA ALA A 198 -17.83 -15.82 -20.26
C ALA A 198 -19.03 -16.04 -19.31
N LYS A 199 -18.97 -15.49 -18.10
CA LYS A 199 -20.06 -15.54 -17.14
C LYS A 199 -21.28 -14.76 -17.63
N LEU A 200 -21.08 -13.55 -18.14
CA LEU A 200 -22.16 -12.70 -18.66
C LEU A 200 -22.86 -13.37 -19.87
N ALA A 201 -22.11 -14.01 -20.75
CA ALA A 201 -22.63 -14.75 -21.90
C ALA A 201 -23.51 -15.96 -21.50
N SER A 202 -23.33 -16.49 -20.27
CA SER A 202 -24.17 -17.58 -19.75
C SER A 202 -25.52 -17.14 -19.21
N PHE A 203 -25.78 -15.84 -19.12
CA PHE A 203 -27.06 -15.33 -18.61
C PHE A 203 -28.13 -15.37 -19.70
N THR A 204 -29.28 -15.97 -19.38
CA THR A 204 -30.44 -15.98 -20.27
C THR A 204 -31.24 -14.67 -20.16
N VAL A 205 -31.62 -14.10 -21.29
CA VAL A 205 -32.38 -12.84 -21.36
C VAL A 205 -33.85 -13.15 -21.71
N GLU A 206 -34.51 -13.98 -20.87
CA GLU A 206 -35.89 -14.41 -21.14
C GLU A 206 -36.95 -13.58 -20.42
N SER A 207 -36.62 -13.01 -19.26
CA SER A 207 -37.54 -12.22 -18.46
C SER A 207 -37.36 -10.72 -18.70
N ARG A 208 -38.45 -9.92 -18.50
CA ARG A 208 -38.39 -8.46 -18.57
C ARG A 208 -37.28 -7.87 -17.68
N ILE A 209 -37.05 -8.44 -16.50
CA ILE A 209 -36.01 -7.96 -15.59
C ILE A 209 -34.60 -8.25 -16.14
N ASN A 210 -34.43 -9.36 -16.83
CA ASN A 210 -33.14 -9.70 -17.45
C ASN A 210 -32.84 -8.83 -18.67
N HIS A 211 -33.87 -8.42 -19.44
CA HIS A 211 -33.71 -7.41 -20.48
C HIS A 211 -33.22 -6.07 -19.92
N LEU A 212 -33.87 -5.57 -18.85
CA LEU A 212 -33.44 -4.34 -18.18
C LEU A 212 -32.02 -4.42 -17.63
N ARG A 213 -31.65 -5.54 -17.03
CA ARG A 213 -30.25 -5.78 -16.56
C ARG A 213 -29.25 -5.75 -17.70
N ALA A 214 -29.58 -6.34 -18.85
CA ALA A 214 -28.72 -6.33 -20.04
C ALA A 214 -28.56 -4.89 -20.59
N GLU A 215 -29.62 -4.11 -20.65
CA GLU A 215 -29.57 -2.69 -21.06
C GLU A 215 -28.70 -1.85 -20.13
N ILE A 216 -28.85 -2.01 -18.80
CA ILE A 216 -28.03 -1.31 -17.80
C ILE A 216 -26.55 -1.69 -17.95
N LEU A 217 -26.27 -2.97 -18.13
CA LEU A 217 -24.91 -3.49 -18.32
C LEU A 217 -24.27 -2.91 -19.58
N ASP A 218 -24.96 -2.97 -20.73
CA ASP A 218 -24.48 -2.46 -22.00
C ASP A 218 -24.20 -0.94 -21.93
N HIS A 219 -25.14 -0.18 -21.33
CA HIS A 219 -24.92 1.24 -21.09
C HIS A 219 -23.68 1.50 -20.24
N SER A 220 -23.52 0.79 -19.12
CA SER A 220 -22.38 0.96 -18.22
C SER A 220 -21.04 0.60 -18.89
N ILE A 221 -20.99 -0.46 -19.69
CA ILE A 221 -19.81 -0.84 -20.45
C ILE A 221 -19.43 0.24 -21.48
N LYS A 222 -20.40 0.88 -22.13
CA LYS A 222 -20.14 2.00 -23.04
C LYS A 222 -19.54 3.19 -22.31
N GLN A 223 -20.03 3.52 -21.11
CA GLN A 223 -19.49 4.62 -20.28
C GLN A 223 -18.06 4.34 -19.78
N ALA A 224 -17.63 3.10 -19.68
CA ALA A 224 -16.27 2.74 -19.28
C ALA A 224 -15.19 3.30 -20.23
N ASN A 225 -15.53 3.75 -21.42
CA ASN A 225 -14.60 4.38 -22.37
C ASN A 225 -14.35 5.87 -22.10
N LEU A 226 -15.12 6.51 -21.22
CA LEU A 226 -14.91 7.91 -20.82
C LEU A 226 -13.60 8.07 -20.03
N ASN A 227 -13.08 9.29 -19.99
CA ASN A 227 -11.87 9.59 -19.21
C ASN A 227 -12.05 9.29 -17.73
N PRO A 228 -10.96 8.92 -17.00
CA PRO A 228 -11.02 8.71 -15.57
C PRO A 228 -11.60 9.91 -14.82
N GLY A 229 -12.47 9.62 -13.85
CA GLY A 229 -13.18 10.64 -13.10
C GLY A 229 -14.16 10.01 -12.11
N LEU A 230 -15.13 10.80 -11.66
CA LEU A 230 -16.20 10.34 -10.79
C LEU A 230 -17.40 9.90 -11.63
N PHE A 231 -17.83 8.66 -11.40
CA PHE A 231 -19.01 8.07 -12.04
C PHE A 231 -20.05 7.71 -10.99
N THR A 232 -21.33 7.76 -11.37
CA THR A 232 -22.45 7.32 -10.52
C THR A 232 -23.27 6.27 -11.24
N LEU A 233 -23.64 5.20 -10.51
CA LEU A 233 -24.54 4.15 -11.00
C LEU A 233 -25.76 4.07 -10.10
N THR A 234 -26.88 4.63 -10.54
CA THR A 234 -28.14 4.60 -9.81
C THR A 234 -29.09 3.57 -10.45
N VAL A 235 -29.22 2.44 -9.77
CA VAL A 235 -30.03 1.29 -10.23
C VAL A 235 -30.81 0.73 -9.05
N PRO A 236 -32.10 0.37 -9.22
CA PRO A 236 -32.90 -0.23 -8.15
C PRO A 236 -32.28 -1.53 -7.62
N THR A 237 -32.66 -1.89 -6.39
CA THR A 237 -32.28 -3.19 -5.80
C THR A 237 -32.71 -4.33 -6.72
N GLY A 238 -31.83 -5.32 -6.92
CA GLY A 238 -32.07 -6.41 -7.87
C GLY A 238 -31.75 -6.09 -9.34
N GLY A 239 -31.37 -4.84 -9.66
CA GLY A 239 -31.01 -4.42 -11.03
C GLY A 239 -29.60 -4.83 -11.50
N GLY A 240 -28.89 -5.67 -10.73
CA GLY A 240 -27.57 -6.21 -11.15
C GLY A 240 -26.37 -5.30 -10.84
N LYS A 241 -26.48 -4.35 -9.90
CA LYS A 241 -25.40 -3.39 -9.54
C LYS A 241 -24.02 -4.02 -9.40
N THR A 242 -23.89 -5.09 -8.61
CA THR A 242 -22.60 -5.72 -8.28
C THR A 242 -21.85 -6.21 -9.53
N VAL A 243 -22.52 -6.89 -10.44
CA VAL A 243 -21.91 -7.41 -11.66
C VAL A 243 -21.67 -6.28 -12.67
N THR A 244 -22.61 -5.36 -12.79
CA THR A 244 -22.50 -4.21 -13.69
C THR A 244 -21.37 -3.26 -13.32
N SER A 245 -21.23 -2.93 -12.02
CA SER A 245 -20.12 -2.08 -11.55
C SER A 245 -18.77 -2.75 -11.72
N MET A 246 -18.67 -4.08 -11.52
CA MET A 246 -17.43 -4.83 -11.77
C MET A 246 -17.11 -4.87 -13.28
N ALA A 247 -18.10 -5.05 -14.16
CA ALA A 247 -17.90 -5.04 -15.60
C ALA A 247 -17.42 -3.66 -16.11
N PHE A 248 -18.05 -2.59 -15.61
CA PHE A 248 -17.57 -1.23 -15.84
C PHE A 248 -16.14 -1.06 -15.38
N ALA A 249 -15.81 -1.45 -14.14
CA ALA A 249 -14.52 -1.24 -13.52
C ALA A 249 -13.39 -1.98 -14.26
N LEU A 250 -13.60 -3.25 -14.64
CA LEU A 250 -12.61 -4.01 -15.43
C LEU A 250 -12.38 -3.36 -16.79
N LYS A 251 -13.46 -3.03 -17.51
CA LYS A 251 -13.36 -2.38 -18.81
C LYS A 251 -12.64 -1.04 -18.73
N HIS A 252 -13.00 -0.21 -17.73
CA HIS A 252 -12.38 1.09 -17.49
C HIS A 252 -10.91 0.97 -17.11
N ALA A 253 -10.58 0.03 -16.21
CA ALA A 253 -9.21 -0.23 -15.80
C ALA A 253 -8.33 -0.64 -16.98
N LEU A 254 -8.77 -1.58 -17.80
CA LEU A 254 -8.04 -2.01 -18.99
C LEU A 254 -7.87 -0.88 -20.01
N LYS A 255 -8.92 -0.10 -20.26
CA LYS A 255 -8.87 1.03 -21.20
C LYS A 255 -7.85 2.09 -20.80
N HIS A 256 -7.69 2.35 -19.48
CA HIS A 256 -6.87 3.43 -18.95
C HIS A 256 -5.57 2.97 -18.26
N GLY A 257 -5.21 1.68 -18.40
CA GLY A 257 -3.98 1.13 -17.81
C GLY A 257 -3.97 1.15 -16.29
N LEU A 258 -5.16 1.05 -15.65
CA LEU A 258 -5.26 0.94 -14.20
C LEU A 258 -5.00 -0.51 -13.77
N ARG A 259 -4.60 -0.73 -12.52
CA ARG A 259 -3.97 -1.98 -12.11
C ARG A 259 -4.87 -2.90 -11.28
N ARG A 260 -5.89 -2.33 -10.62
CA ARG A 260 -6.75 -3.10 -9.70
C ARG A 260 -8.12 -2.47 -9.50
N ILE A 261 -9.00 -3.23 -8.87
CA ILE A 261 -10.34 -2.80 -8.49
C ILE A 261 -10.47 -2.94 -6.98
N VAL A 262 -10.90 -1.86 -6.31
CA VAL A 262 -11.18 -1.83 -4.88
C VAL A 262 -12.68 -1.65 -4.69
N TYR A 263 -13.35 -2.69 -4.23
CA TYR A 263 -14.79 -2.71 -3.98
C TYR A 263 -15.06 -2.47 -2.50
N VAL A 264 -15.63 -1.32 -2.18
CA VAL A 264 -15.82 -0.85 -0.80
C VAL A 264 -17.31 -0.93 -0.43
N ILE A 265 -17.62 -1.61 0.67
CA ILE A 265 -18.99 -1.95 1.10
C ILE A 265 -19.21 -1.43 2.53
N PRO A 266 -20.41 -0.88 2.85
CA PRO A 266 -20.64 -0.28 4.17
C PRO A 266 -20.72 -1.31 5.31
N TYR A 267 -21.15 -2.54 5.05
CA TYR A 267 -21.44 -3.54 6.09
C TYR A 267 -20.68 -4.85 5.88
N THR A 268 -20.16 -5.39 6.98
CA THR A 268 -19.45 -6.70 6.98
C THR A 268 -20.36 -7.86 6.57
N SER A 269 -21.65 -7.83 6.91
CA SER A 269 -22.61 -8.88 6.55
C SER A 269 -22.87 -9.04 5.05
N ILE A 270 -22.61 -7.99 4.26
CA ILE A 270 -22.80 -8.00 2.80
C ILE A 270 -21.50 -8.33 2.07
N ILE A 271 -20.36 -8.16 2.75
CA ILE A 271 -19.03 -8.36 2.14
C ILE A 271 -18.86 -9.80 1.67
N GLU A 272 -19.19 -10.78 2.50
CA GLU A 272 -19.08 -12.21 2.19
C GLU A 272 -19.92 -12.58 0.97
N GLN A 273 -21.13 -12.02 0.86
CA GLN A 273 -22.03 -12.25 -0.27
C GLN A 273 -21.45 -11.69 -1.57
N ASN A 274 -20.98 -10.44 -1.57
CA ASN A 274 -20.39 -9.82 -2.76
C ASN A 274 -19.05 -10.46 -3.14
N ALA A 275 -18.19 -10.74 -2.15
CA ALA A 275 -16.94 -11.46 -2.38
C ALA A 275 -17.18 -12.85 -2.95
N LYS A 276 -18.25 -13.55 -2.50
CA LYS A 276 -18.65 -14.83 -3.08
C LYS A 276 -19.05 -14.70 -4.55
N VAL A 277 -19.85 -13.68 -4.91
CA VAL A 277 -20.21 -13.43 -6.32
C VAL A 277 -18.95 -13.30 -7.18
N PHE A 278 -17.94 -12.58 -6.72
CA PHE A 278 -16.69 -12.41 -7.45
C PHE A 278 -15.84 -13.68 -7.45
N ARG A 279 -15.78 -14.43 -6.36
CA ARG A 279 -15.07 -15.73 -6.31
C ARG A 279 -15.72 -16.80 -7.20
N ASP A 280 -17.03 -16.72 -7.43
CA ASP A 280 -17.73 -17.63 -8.36
C ASP A 280 -17.45 -17.30 -9.84
N ILE A 281 -16.90 -16.11 -10.12
CA ILE A 281 -16.57 -15.64 -11.48
C ILE A 281 -15.06 -15.75 -11.73
N PHE A 282 -14.23 -15.33 -10.79
CA PHE A 282 -12.79 -15.18 -10.96
C PHE A 282 -12.02 -16.40 -10.42
N PRO A 283 -10.79 -16.63 -10.92
CA PRO A 283 -9.94 -17.69 -10.39
C PRO A 283 -9.69 -17.57 -8.89
N LEU A 284 -9.36 -18.71 -8.26
CA LEU A 284 -8.94 -18.74 -6.86
C LEU A 284 -7.78 -17.76 -6.62
N ASP A 285 -7.73 -17.20 -5.40
CA ASP A 285 -6.71 -16.24 -4.95
C ASP A 285 -6.72 -14.87 -5.69
N THR A 286 -7.75 -14.58 -6.48
CA THR A 286 -7.92 -13.29 -7.17
C THR A 286 -8.55 -12.23 -6.27
N VAL A 287 -9.56 -12.64 -5.48
CA VAL A 287 -10.40 -11.75 -4.67
C VAL A 287 -9.92 -11.79 -3.23
N VAL A 288 -9.36 -10.68 -2.79
CA VAL A 288 -8.98 -10.46 -1.38
C VAL A 288 -10.12 -9.80 -0.64
N GLU A 289 -10.62 -10.50 0.36
CA GLU A 289 -11.65 -10.00 1.28
C GLU A 289 -10.98 -9.52 2.56
N HIS A 290 -11.13 -8.23 2.91
CA HIS A 290 -10.47 -7.63 4.06
C HIS A 290 -11.44 -6.86 4.95
N HIS A 291 -11.78 -7.43 6.10
CA HIS A 291 -12.60 -6.81 7.14
C HIS A 291 -12.26 -7.38 8.54
N SER A 292 -12.72 -6.74 9.60
CA SER A 292 -12.36 -7.07 10.99
C SER A 292 -12.69 -8.49 11.44
N ASN A 293 -13.69 -9.14 10.84
CA ASN A 293 -14.12 -10.48 11.25
C ASN A 293 -13.37 -11.59 10.51
N PHE A 294 -12.63 -11.27 9.45
CA PHE A 294 -11.94 -12.26 8.63
C PHE A 294 -10.68 -12.82 9.31
N ASP A 295 -10.05 -12.06 10.19
CA ASP A 295 -8.80 -12.46 10.88
C ASP A 295 -9.00 -13.61 11.90
N GLN A 296 -10.24 -14.03 12.20
CA GLN A 296 -10.54 -14.91 13.34
C GLN A 296 -10.91 -16.36 13.03
N GLY A 297 -10.82 -16.86 11.78
CA GLY A 297 -11.05 -18.30 11.68
C GLY A 297 -11.54 -18.96 10.40
N VAL A 298 -11.36 -18.37 9.24
CA VAL A 298 -11.92 -18.94 7.99
C VAL A 298 -11.05 -20.06 7.38
N PHE A 299 -9.79 -20.18 7.78
CA PHE A 299 -8.92 -21.24 7.27
C PHE A 299 -8.72 -22.32 8.34
N GLY A 300 -9.53 -23.40 8.24
CA GLY A 300 -9.36 -24.63 9.03
C GLY A 300 -7.98 -25.27 8.80
N GLU A 301 -7.62 -26.20 9.71
CA GLU A 301 -6.32 -26.88 9.75
C GLU A 301 -6.02 -27.82 8.56
N ASP A 302 -6.76 -27.73 7.44
CA ASP A 302 -6.51 -28.53 6.24
C ASP A 302 -5.22 -28.11 5.55
N LYS A 303 -4.26 -29.02 5.45
CA LYS A 303 -2.89 -28.79 4.96
C LYS A 303 -2.81 -28.22 3.56
N ASP A 304 -3.77 -28.48 2.68
CA ASP A 304 -3.81 -27.93 1.31
C ASP A 304 -4.31 -26.48 1.25
N GLN A 305 -5.05 -26.02 2.26
CA GLN A 305 -5.51 -24.64 2.37
C GLN A 305 -4.49 -23.70 3.05
N PHE A 306 -3.43 -24.24 3.66
CA PHE A 306 -2.44 -23.43 4.38
C PHE A 306 -1.75 -22.39 3.49
N GLY A 307 -1.43 -22.75 2.27
CA GLY A 307 -0.83 -21.84 1.30
C GLY A 307 -1.78 -20.72 0.84
N SER A 308 -3.07 -21.00 0.64
CA SER A 308 -4.06 -20.00 0.21
C SER A 308 -4.40 -19.04 1.35
N GLY A 309 -4.52 -19.53 2.59
CA GLY A 309 -4.74 -18.71 3.78
C GLY A 309 -3.58 -17.75 4.06
N LEU A 310 -2.34 -18.20 3.90
CA LEU A 310 -1.17 -17.36 4.04
C LEU A 310 -1.15 -16.25 2.96
N ARG A 311 -1.37 -16.60 1.69
CA ARG A 311 -1.47 -15.62 0.59
C ARG A 311 -2.52 -14.55 0.87
N HIS A 312 -3.71 -14.97 1.30
CA HIS A 312 -4.78 -14.03 1.60
C HIS A 312 -4.36 -13.05 2.70
N ARG A 313 -3.79 -13.54 3.82
CA ARG A 313 -3.28 -12.67 4.90
C ARG A 313 -2.23 -11.69 4.39
N LEU A 314 -1.26 -12.18 3.60
CA LEU A 314 -0.21 -11.33 3.02
C LEU A 314 -0.78 -10.27 2.09
N ALA A 315 -1.77 -10.61 1.27
CA ALA A 315 -2.43 -9.65 0.40
C ALA A 315 -3.29 -8.62 1.18
N CYS A 316 -3.84 -8.99 2.34
CA CYS A 316 -4.52 -8.04 3.24
C CYS A 316 -3.57 -6.99 3.84
N GLU A 317 -2.28 -7.30 4.00
CA GLU A 317 -1.31 -6.36 4.60
C GLU A 317 -1.09 -5.12 3.73
N ASN A 318 -1.03 -5.28 2.41
CA ASN A 318 -0.72 -4.18 1.47
C ASN A 318 -1.69 -4.04 0.30
N TRP A 319 -2.70 -4.89 0.18
CA TRP A 319 -3.67 -4.92 -0.92
C TRP A 319 -3.04 -5.11 -2.31
N ASP A 320 -1.99 -5.89 -2.39
CA ASP A 320 -1.39 -6.26 -3.66
C ASP A 320 -2.12 -7.45 -4.30
N SER A 321 -3.34 -7.19 -4.79
CA SER A 321 -4.20 -8.15 -5.49
C SER A 321 -5.03 -7.40 -6.54
N PRO A 322 -5.44 -8.04 -7.64
CA PRO A 322 -6.22 -7.39 -8.68
C PRO A 322 -7.63 -6.97 -8.24
N VAL A 323 -8.25 -7.69 -7.30
CA VAL A 323 -9.58 -7.35 -6.75
C VAL A 323 -9.54 -7.38 -5.23
N ILE A 324 -9.83 -6.24 -4.63
CA ILE A 324 -9.96 -6.07 -3.17
C ILE A 324 -11.44 -5.81 -2.85
N VAL A 325 -12.01 -6.56 -1.92
CA VAL A 325 -13.33 -6.31 -1.35
C VAL A 325 -13.16 -5.96 0.12
N THR A 326 -13.59 -4.77 0.52
CA THR A 326 -13.31 -4.25 1.86
C THR A 326 -14.46 -3.42 2.42
N THR A 327 -14.39 -3.07 3.71
CA THR A 327 -15.37 -2.19 4.35
C THR A 327 -14.98 -0.71 4.21
N ASN A 328 -15.97 0.19 4.35
CA ASN A 328 -15.74 1.63 4.47
C ASN A 328 -14.71 1.93 5.58
N VAL A 329 -14.81 1.27 6.73
CA VAL A 329 -13.92 1.49 7.87
C VAL A 329 -12.46 1.16 7.48
N GLN A 330 -12.20 -0.01 6.92
CA GLN A 330 -10.85 -0.41 6.51
C GLN A 330 -10.30 0.48 5.40
N PHE A 331 -11.15 0.90 4.47
CA PHE A 331 -10.78 1.80 3.38
C PHE A 331 -10.35 3.16 3.93
N PHE A 332 -11.19 3.83 4.73
CA PHE A 332 -10.88 5.15 5.28
C PHE A 332 -9.75 5.11 6.32
N GLU A 333 -9.65 4.05 7.14
CA GLU A 333 -8.49 3.85 7.99
C GLU A 333 -7.19 3.78 7.19
N SER A 334 -7.20 3.08 6.04
CA SER A 334 -6.01 2.99 5.18
C SER A 334 -5.61 4.34 4.57
N LEU A 335 -6.60 5.21 4.25
CA LEU A 335 -6.35 6.56 3.75
C LEU A 335 -5.72 7.49 4.79
N TYR A 336 -6.15 7.39 6.04
CA TYR A 336 -5.83 8.41 7.08
C TYR A 336 -5.00 7.88 8.26
N ALA A 337 -4.68 6.60 8.31
CA ALA A 337 -3.84 6.05 9.36
C ALA A 337 -2.43 6.68 9.38
N ALA A 338 -1.83 6.71 10.57
CA ALA A 338 -0.44 7.11 10.75
C ALA A 338 0.49 5.90 10.98
N LYS A 339 -0.04 4.77 11.47
CA LYS A 339 0.76 3.57 11.82
C LYS A 339 1.24 2.83 10.56
N PRO A 340 2.51 2.39 10.51
CA PRO A 340 3.08 1.70 9.36
C PRO A 340 2.24 0.52 8.85
N SER A 341 1.84 -0.40 9.73
CA SER A 341 1.06 -1.59 9.37
C SER A 341 -0.29 -1.30 8.72
N ARG A 342 -0.90 -0.14 8.99
CA ARG A 342 -2.15 0.29 8.37
C ARG A 342 -1.95 1.11 7.10
N CYS A 343 -0.84 1.87 7.04
CA CYS A 343 -0.51 2.71 5.88
C CYS A 343 0.00 1.91 4.67
N ARG A 344 0.57 0.71 4.84
CA ARG A 344 1.18 -0.11 3.78
C ARG A 344 0.32 -0.32 2.52
N LYS A 345 -1.00 -0.17 2.65
CA LYS A 345 -1.97 -0.40 1.57
C LYS A 345 -2.17 0.82 0.66
N LEU A 346 -1.93 2.02 1.20
CA LEU A 346 -2.40 3.26 0.58
C LEU A 346 -1.82 3.50 -0.81
N HIS A 347 -0.52 3.26 -1.01
CA HIS A 347 0.13 3.43 -2.32
C HIS A 347 -0.49 2.51 -3.39
N ASN A 348 -1.08 1.39 -3.00
CA ASN A 348 -1.75 0.46 -3.88
C ASN A 348 -3.15 0.89 -4.31
N LEU A 349 -3.72 1.94 -3.71
CA LEU A 349 -4.95 2.59 -4.20
C LEU A 349 -4.68 3.49 -5.42
N ALA A 350 -3.45 3.95 -5.62
CA ALA A 350 -3.08 4.68 -6.83
C ALA A 350 -3.21 3.77 -8.06
N GLY A 351 -3.76 4.32 -9.14
CA GLY A 351 -4.01 3.56 -10.35
C GLY A 351 -5.05 2.46 -10.19
N SER A 352 -6.07 2.66 -9.32
CA SER A 352 -7.16 1.73 -9.09
C SER A 352 -8.49 2.31 -9.52
N VAL A 353 -9.45 1.43 -9.89
CA VAL A 353 -10.87 1.79 -9.89
C VAL A 353 -11.43 1.52 -8.50
N ILE A 354 -11.96 2.54 -7.86
CA ILE A 354 -12.57 2.43 -6.53
C ILE A 354 -14.09 2.48 -6.69
N ILE A 355 -14.78 1.43 -6.27
CA ILE A 355 -16.23 1.34 -6.25
C ILE A 355 -16.69 1.53 -4.81
N LEU A 356 -17.46 2.57 -4.55
CA LEU A 356 -18.12 2.81 -3.26
C LEU A 356 -19.57 2.32 -3.38
N ASP A 357 -19.84 1.08 -2.96
CA ASP A 357 -21.19 0.53 -2.99
C ASP A 357 -22.03 1.17 -1.86
N GLU A 358 -23.32 1.43 -2.13
CA GLU A 358 -24.22 2.11 -1.22
C GLU A 358 -23.60 3.43 -0.65
N ALA A 359 -23.05 4.26 -1.55
CA ALA A 359 -22.30 5.47 -1.18
C ALA A 359 -23.09 6.46 -0.30
N GLN A 360 -24.43 6.41 -0.31
CA GLN A 360 -25.29 7.21 0.57
C GLN A 360 -25.13 6.85 2.07
N MET A 361 -24.50 5.72 2.38
CA MET A 361 -24.22 5.28 3.75
C MET A 361 -22.89 5.82 4.28
N LEU A 362 -22.13 6.56 3.49
CA LEU A 362 -20.94 7.24 3.96
C LEU A 362 -21.31 8.34 4.95
N PRO A 363 -20.57 8.53 6.05
CA PRO A 363 -20.78 9.65 6.95
C PRO A 363 -20.59 10.98 6.21
N VAL A 364 -21.47 11.93 6.47
CA VAL A 364 -21.44 13.29 5.91
C VAL A 364 -20.41 14.13 6.65
#